data_c46a8e256b6c45d44de523c6da56e4b7
#
_entry.id   c46a8e256b6c45d44de523c6da56e4b7
#
_cell.length_a   1.000
_cell.length_b   1.000
_cell.length_c   1.000
_cell.angle_alpha   90.00
_cell.angle_beta   90.00
_cell.angle_gamma   90.00
#
_symmetry.space_group_name_H-M   'P 1'
#
loop_
_entity.id
_entity.type
_entity.pdbx_description
1 polymer ?
#
loop_
_entity_poly.entity_id
_entity_poly.type
_entity_poly.pdbx_seq_one_letter_code
_entity_poly.pdbx_strand_id
1 'polypeptide(L)'
;MKPRLPLSFALLAALCWPLHGALAQPAATPERPAATAQTTFTYTLSNGMPLWVRPDRRAPTAVHMVWVRVGSMDEVDGTSGVAHVLEHMMFKGTAELAPGEFSRRVAALGGRENAFTSKDYTGYFQQIPAERLEDVMKLEADRLTGNQWPDAEFAKELEVVKEERRLRTEDNPRALLHEVLTATALSASPYRRPIVGWMSDLDAMTAQDARDFYKRWYTPANAVVVVAGDVDPEQVRALAEKHYGSLPVRAVPERKPQTEPAQKGLRRVELKAPAEQSYVALAFKVPRLASMDKTAEHDDALALTVLAAVLDGYSGARLERALAQGSKRLADSVGAGNGLMGRGPQFFVLDGVPAKGIAPEALEAALRAQVKKVADEGVTEAELQRVKTQWVASEVYKLDSVFNQARELGVAWSVGLPPESNEQLIARLRQVTAAQVQAVARKYFGDDELTVAILRPQPLSAAPQPRRAVPGARH
;
A
#
# COMPACT_ATOMS: atom_id res chain seq x y z
N MET A 1 -34.54 -27.64 -49.13
CA MET A 1 -34.20 -27.65 -50.60
C MET A 1 -32.94 -26.82 -50.75
N LYS A 2 -31.85 -27.50 -51.13
CA LYS A 2 -30.60 -26.88 -51.61
C LYS A 2 -30.81 -26.43 -53.09
N PRO A 3 -29.99 -25.47 -53.56
CA PRO A 3 -28.98 -25.96 -54.49
C PRO A 3 -27.56 -25.44 -54.28
N ARG A 4 -26.65 -26.31 -54.66
CA ARG A 4 -25.21 -26.09 -54.89
C ARG A 4 -25.00 -25.52 -56.28
N LEU A 5 -23.84 -24.84 -56.54
CA LEU A 5 -22.96 -24.96 -57.72
C LEU A 5 -22.07 -23.72 -57.91
N PRO A 6 -20.98 -23.75 -58.70
CA PRO A 6 -19.81 -24.65 -58.66
C PRO A 6 -18.45 -23.94 -58.66
N LEU A 7 -17.37 -24.72 -58.49
CA LEU A 7 -15.98 -24.39 -58.76
C LEU A 7 -15.69 -23.96 -60.18
N SER A 8 -14.82 -22.99 -60.39
CA SER A 8 -14.06 -22.78 -61.60
C SER A 8 -12.57 -22.64 -61.32
N PHE A 9 -11.81 -23.61 -61.82
CA PHE A 9 -10.34 -23.60 -61.90
C PHE A 9 -9.90 -22.59 -62.98
N ALA A 10 -8.91 -21.75 -62.68
CA ALA A 10 -8.09 -21.09 -63.67
C ALA A 10 -6.63 -21.24 -63.34
N LEU A 11 -5.91 -22.00 -64.11
CA LEU A 11 -4.45 -22.07 -64.17
C LEU A 11 -3.92 -20.73 -64.71
N LEU A 12 -2.88 -20.19 -64.02
CA LEU A 12 -2.00 -19.22 -64.67
C LEU A 12 -0.56 -19.47 -64.24
N ALA A 13 0.29 -19.40 -65.24
CA ALA A 13 1.64 -19.85 -65.37
C ALA A 13 2.64 -19.12 -64.43
N ALA A 14 3.63 -19.88 -63.99
CA ALA A 14 4.81 -19.43 -63.28
C ALA A 14 5.72 -18.57 -64.16
N LEU A 15 6.03 -17.35 -63.73
CA LEU A 15 7.19 -16.57 -64.17
C LEU A 15 8.19 -16.49 -63.02
N CYS A 16 9.29 -17.24 -63.17
CA CYS A 16 10.45 -17.14 -62.29
C CYS A 16 11.22 -15.82 -62.51
N TRP A 17 11.25 -14.98 -61.48
CA TRP A 17 12.24 -13.92 -61.39
C TRP A 17 13.18 -14.20 -60.20
N PRO A 18 14.50 -13.97 -60.33
CA PRO A 18 15.42 -14.21 -59.24
C PRO A 18 15.27 -13.11 -58.19
N LEU A 19 14.81 -13.50 -56.98
CA LEU A 19 14.89 -12.65 -55.79
C LEU A 19 16.33 -12.50 -55.32
N HIS A 20 16.94 -11.33 -55.53
CA HIS A 20 18.12 -10.92 -54.79
C HIS A 20 17.68 -10.68 -53.35
N GLY A 21 18.17 -11.53 -52.46
CA GLY A 21 17.95 -11.38 -51.02
C GLY A 21 18.69 -10.13 -50.51
N ALA A 22 17.94 -9.06 -50.32
CA ALA A 22 18.39 -7.98 -49.43
C ALA A 22 18.23 -8.48 -47.99
N LEU A 23 19.32 -8.74 -47.30
CA LEU A 23 19.38 -8.93 -45.85
C LEU A 23 18.84 -7.64 -45.21
N ALA A 24 17.59 -7.66 -44.77
CA ALA A 24 17.03 -6.60 -43.95
C ALA A 24 17.83 -6.57 -42.63
N GLN A 25 18.61 -5.52 -42.42
CA GLN A 25 19.16 -5.20 -41.11
C GLN A 25 17.99 -5.09 -40.13
N PRO A 26 18.09 -5.70 -38.93
CA PRO A 26 17.08 -5.47 -37.90
C PRO A 26 17.03 -3.97 -37.62
N ALA A 27 15.84 -3.39 -37.80
CA ALA A 27 15.59 -2.00 -37.42
C ALA A 27 16.01 -1.82 -35.98
N ALA A 28 16.90 -0.88 -35.74
CA ALA A 28 17.27 -0.48 -34.40
C ALA A 28 15.98 -0.11 -33.66
N THR A 29 15.69 -0.84 -32.61
CA THR A 29 14.60 -0.49 -31.68
C THR A 29 14.88 0.94 -31.21
N PRO A 30 13.95 1.90 -31.36
CA PRO A 30 14.20 3.24 -30.87
C PRO A 30 14.51 3.14 -29.36
N GLU A 31 15.70 3.55 -28.96
CA GLU A 31 16.03 3.73 -27.55
C GLU A 31 14.97 4.68 -26.97
N ARG A 32 14.12 4.13 -26.12
CA ARG A 32 13.19 4.92 -25.35
C ARG A 32 14.05 5.88 -24.50
N PRO A 33 13.87 7.20 -24.61
CA PRO A 33 14.68 8.11 -23.82
C PRO A 33 14.59 7.68 -22.35
N ALA A 34 15.74 7.53 -21.71
CA ALA A 34 15.82 7.25 -20.28
C ALA A 34 14.90 8.26 -19.60
N ALA A 35 13.94 7.76 -18.78
CA ALA A 35 13.08 8.62 -18.02
C ALA A 35 13.98 9.61 -17.26
N THR A 36 13.97 10.88 -17.68
CA THR A 36 14.68 11.94 -16.99
C THR A 36 14.19 11.93 -15.55
N ALA A 37 15.10 11.78 -14.59
CA ALA A 37 14.77 11.82 -13.18
C ALA A 37 13.92 13.08 -12.93
N GLN A 38 12.67 12.92 -12.52
CA GLN A 38 11.77 14.02 -12.28
C GLN A 38 12.24 14.73 -11.00
N THR A 39 12.67 15.97 -11.13
CA THR A 39 13.15 16.77 -10.01
C THR A 39 12.00 17.09 -9.07
N THR A 40 12.14 16.73 -7.79
CA THR A 40 11.22 17.18 -6.74
C THR A 40 11.73 18.46 -6.12
N PHE A 41 10.89 19.49 -6.10
CA PHE A 41 11.18 20.76 -5.45
C PHE A 41 10.63 20.72 -4.03
N THR A 42 11.43 21.16 -3.06
CA THR A 42 11.05 21.16 -1.65
C THR A 42 11.13 22.57 -1.08
N TYR A 43 10.06 22.98 -0.40
CA TYR A 43 9.95 24.28 0.24
C TYR A 43 9.49 24.10 1.68
N THR A 44 9.71 25.13 2.48
CA THR A 44 9.14 25.25 3.83
C THR A 44 8.34 26.56 3.86
N LEU A 45 7.04 26.46 4.20
CA LEU A 45 6.17 27.62 4.32
C LEU A 45 6.51 28.45 5.56
N SER A 46 6.00 29.68 5.64
CA SER A 46 6.29 30.62 6.75
C SER A 46 5.94 30.07 8.14
N ASN A 47 4.95 29.17 8.22
CA ASN A 47 4.58 28.48 9.46
C ASN A 47 5.34 27.16 9.71
N GLY A 48 6.35 26.84 8.89
CA GLY A 48 7.16 25.64 9.02
C GLY A 48 6.58 24.38 8.33
N MET A 49 5.41 24.46 7.70
CA MET A 49 4.83 23.32 6.98
C MET A 49 5.64 23.00 5.72
N PRO A 50 6.07 21.74 5.50
CA PRO A 50 6.76 21.36 4.27
C PRO A 50 5.81 21.36 3.06
N LEU A 51 6.37 21.72 1.89
CA LEU A 51 5.72 21.59 0.59
C LEU A 51 6.66 20.87 -0.37
N TRP A 52 6.21 19.76 -0.95
CA TRP A 52 6.94 19.00 -1.96
C TRP A 52 6.20 19.07 -3.29
N VAL A 53 6.89 19.47 -4.36
CA VAL A 53 6.30 19.66 -5.68
C VAL A 53 7.07 18.84 -6.71
N ARG A 54 6.37 18.00 -7.48
CA ARG A 54 6.93 17.22 -8.59
C ARG A 54 6.20 17.55 -9.88
N PRO A 55 6.76 18.42 -10.75
CA PRO A 55 6.17 18.76 -12.05
C PRO A 55 6.11 17.55 -12.98
N ASP A 56 4.98 17.35 -13.63
CA ASP A 56 4.77 16.37 -14.69
C ASP A 56 3.77 16.91 -15.71
N ARG A 57 4.28 17.42 -16.83
CA ARG A 57 3.50 18.12 -17.86
C ARG A 57 2.94 17.21 -18.96
N ARG A 58 2.89 15.89 -18.72
CA ARG A 58 2.38 14.93 -19.72
C ARG A 58 0.86 15.01 -19.89
N ALA A 59 0.12 15.52 -18.94
CA ALA A 59 -1.33 15.73 -19.01
C ALA A 59 -1.71 16.99 -18.21
N PRO A 60 -2.77 17.74 -18.62
CA PRO A 60 -3.17 18.98 -17.96
C PRO A 60 -3.93 18.72 -16.64
N THR A 61 -3.36 17.89 -15.79
CA THR A 61 -3.94 17.50 -14.51
C THR A 61 -2.94 17.68 -13.38
N ALA A 62 -3.44 17.93 -12.17
CA ALA A 62 -2.64 17.95 -10.97
C ALA A 62 -3.27 17.04 -9.90
N VAL A 63 -2.41 16.51 -9.05
CA VAL A 63 -2.77 15.82 -7.80
C VAL A 63 -2.26 16.69 -6.67
N HIS A 64 -3.17 17.10 -5.82
CA HIS A 64 -2.90 17.79 -4.57
C HIS A 64 -3.15 16.81 -3.44
N MET A 65 -2.21 16.71 -2.49
CA MET A 65 -2.35 15.86 -1.30
C MET A 65 -1.93 16.62 -0.04
N VAL A 66 -2.66 16.40 1.04
CA VAL A 66 -2.21 16.72 2.41
C VAL A 66 -2.01 15.42 3.16
N TRP A 67 -0.81 15.23 3.69
CA TRP A 67 -0.44 14.08 4.51
C TRP A 67 -0.24 14.53 5.94
N VAL A 68 -0.87 13.83 6.87
CA VAL A 68 -0.67 14.04 8.30
C VAL A 68 0.06 12.81 8.85
N ARG A 69 1.18 13.04 9.57
CA ARG A 69 2.00 11.97 10.15
C ARG A 69 1.34 11.43 11.42
N VAL A 70 0.14 10.87 11.24
CA VAL A 70 -0.65 10.23 12.29
C VAL A 70 -1.52 9.13 11.70
N GLY A 71 -1.55 7.98 12.35
CA GLY A 71 -2.35 6.83 11.96
C GLY A 71 -2.65 5.94 13.16
N SER A 72 -3.05 4.68 12.92
CA SER A 72 -3.46 3.80 14.01
C SER A 72 -2.36 3.50 15.03
N MET A 73 -1.08 3.70 14.70
CA MET A 73 0.00 3.54 15.67
C MET A 73 0.04 4.63 16.75
N ASP A 74 -0.57 5.78 16.48
CA ASP A 74 -0.59 6.93 17.39
C ASP A 74 -1.82 6.93 18.32
N GLU A 75 -2.68 5.92 18.19
CA GLU A 75 -3.86 5.68 19.03
C GLU A 75 -3.46 5.06 20.37
N VAL A 76 -4.40 5.06 21.32
CA VAL A 76 -4.26 4.37 22.60
C VAL A 76 -5.32 3.27 22.73
N ASP A 77 -5.05 2.28 23.60
CA ASP A 77 -6.01 1.22 23.88
C ASP A 77 -7.30 1.82 24.46
N GLY A 78 -8.45 1.34 24.04
CA GLY A 78 -9.79 1.87 24.37
C GLY A 78 -10.34 2.88 23.36
N THR A 79 -9.49 3.37 22.41
CA THR A 79 -9.90 4.28 21.34
C THR A 79 -9.29 3.88 19.99
N SER A 80 -9.00 2.59 19.81
CA SER A 80 -8.48 2.12 18.52
C SER A 80 -9.50 2.37 17.39
N GLY A 81 -9.00 2.74 16.21
CA GLY A 81 -9.80 3.16 15.08
C GLY A 81 -10.13 4.65 15.02
N VAL A 82 -9.75 5.44 16.05
CA VAL A 82 -10.06 6.88 16.09
C VAL A 82 -9.42 7.64 14.92
N ALA A 83 -8.25 7.23 14.44
CA ALA A 83 -7.62 7.83 13.27
C ALA A 83 -8.46 7.64 11.99
N HIS A 84 -9.02 6.44 11.81
CA HIS A 84 -9.89 6.12 10.68
C HIS A 84 -11.27 6.79 10.81
N VAL A 85 -11.86 6.76 12.00
CA VAL A 85 -13.12 7.51 12.26
C VAL A 85 -12.92 9.00 11.99
N LEU A 86 -11.79 9.58 12.40
CA LEU A 86 -11.48 10.98 12.11
C LEU A 86 -11.33 11.23 10.61
N GLU A 87 -10.71 10.32 9.84
CA GLU A 87 -10.68 10.43 8.37
C GLU A 87 -12.08 10.66 7.81
N HIS A 88 -13.07 9.85 8.21
CA HIS A 88 -14.48 10.01 7.82
C HIS A 88 -15.05 11.36 8.26
N MET A 89 -14.76 11.77 9.50
CA MET A 89 -15.26 13.03 10.05
C MET A 89 -14.69 14.26 9.34
N MET A 90 -13.53 14.16 8.69
CA MET A 90 -12.94 15.26 7.92
C MET A 90 -13.79 15.66 6.69
N PHE A 91 -14.76 14.86 6.29
CA PHE A 91 -15.73 15.17 5.23
C PHE A 91 -17.08 15.70 5.74
N LYS A 92 -17.23 15.84 7.05
CA LYS A 92 -18.51 16.17 7.69
C LYS A 92 -18.68 17.66 8.01
N GLY A 93 -17.81 18.51 7.49
CA GLY A 93 -17.96 19.96 7.49
C GLY A 93 -16.87 20.72 8.22
N THR A 94 -16.92 22.03 8.01
CA THR A 94 -16.10 23.05 8.65
C THR A 94 -17.00 24.20 9.13
N ALA A 95 -16.42 25.28 9.61
CA ALA A 95 -17.20 26.50 9.85
C ALA A 95 -17.81 27.09 8.57
N GLU A 96 -17.16 26.85 7.41
CA GLU A 96 -17.55 27.43 6.10
C GLU A 96 -18.31 26.44 5.22
N LEU A 97 -18.17 25.13 5.45
CA LEU A 97 -18.68 24.06 4.59
C LEU A 97 -19.66 23.16 5.34
N ALA A 98 -20.83 22.95 4.77
CA ALA A 98 -21.77 21.96 5.28
C ALA A 98 -21.29 20.51 5.00
N PRO A 99 -21.81 19.50 5.71
CA PRO A 99 -21.48 18.09 5.46
C PRO A 99 -21.63 17.69 3.99
N GLY A 100 -20.57 17.07 3.41
CA GLY A 100 -20.51 16.65 2.02
C GLY A 100 -20.36 17.78 1.00
N GLU A 101 -20.28 19.04 1.43
CA GLU A 101 -20.12 20.18 0.51
C GLU A 101 -18.71 20.20 -0.11
N PHE A 102 -17.70 19.81 0.64
CA PHE A 102 -16.34 19.65 0.12
C PHE A 102 -16.34 18.77 -1.14
N SER A 103 -16.90 17.59 -1.05
CA SER A 103 -16.97 16.61 -2.16
C SER A 103 -17.74 17.16 -3.36
N ARG A 104 -18.86 17.83 -3.11
CA ARG A 104 -19.66 18.47 -4.19
C ARG A 104 -18.88 19.56 -4.90
N ARG A 105 -18.12 20.39 -4.16
CA ARG A 105 -17.31 21.45 -4.76
C ARG A 105 -16.17 20.88 -5.60
N VAL A 106 -15.44 19.87 -5.09
CA VAL A 106 -14.38 19.20 -5.86
C VAL A 106 -14.95 18.57 -7.14
N ALA A 107 -16.10 17.88 -7.06
CA ALA A 107 -16.75 17.31 -8.23
C ALA A 107 -17.18 18.38 -9.25
N ALA A 108 -17.69 19.54 -8.79
CA ALA A 108 -18.07 20.67 -9.66
C ALA A 108 -16.87 21.30 -10.38
N LEU A 109 -15.65 21.20 -9.82
CA LEU A 109 -14.40 21.59 -10.47
C LEU A 109 -13.88 20.55 -11.49
N GLY A 110 -14.62 19.46 -11.71
CA GLY A 110 -14.18 18.34 -12.57
C GLY A 110 -13.16 17.41 -11.90
N GLY A 111 -13.03 17.49 -10.58
CA GLY A 111 -12.12 16.70 -9.79
C GLY A 111 -12.74 15.47 -9.15
N ARG A 112 -11.87 14.64 -8.61
CA ARG A 112 -12.22 13.55 -7.70
C ARG A 112 -11.34 13.61 -6.46
N GLU A 113 -11.89 13.16 -5.35
CA GLU A 113 -11.20 13.21 -4.07
C GLU A 113 -11.40 11.92 -3.31
N ASN A 114 -10.50 11.63 -2.38
CA ASN A 114 -10.67 10.59 -1.37
C ASN A 114 -9.65 10.80 -0.26
N ALA A 115 -9.66 9.89 0.72
CA ALA A 115 -8.68 9.82 1.78
C ALA A 115 -8.30 8.35 2.05
N PHE A 116 -7.28 8.15 2.86
CA PHE A 116 -6.85 6.84 3.33
C PHE A 116 -6.10 6.97 4.65
N THR A 117 -6.37 6.07 5.57
CA THR A 117 -5.65 5.91 6.83
C THR A 117 -4.80 4.65 6.80
N SER A 118 -3.56 4.76 7.26
CA SER A 118 -2.67 3.63 7.49
C SER A 118 -2.25 3.54 8.97
N LYS A 119 -1.28 2.68 9.26
CA LYS A 119 -0.69 2.63 10.60
C LYS A 119 0.11 3.90 10.90
N ASP A 120 0.75 4.50 9.91
CA ASP A 120 1.76 5.55 10.06
C ASP A 120 1.28 6.95 9.71
N TYR A 121 0.26 7.06 8.89
CA TYR A 121 -0.19 8.32 8.30
C TYR A 121 -1.67 8.29 7.92
N THR A 122 -2.25 9.47 7.76
CA THR A 122 -3.51 9.70 7.07
C THR A 122 -3.27 10.68 5.93
N GLY A 123 -3.77 10.37 4.73
CA GLY A 123 -3.59 11.17 3.53
C GLY A 123 -4.92 11.55 2.90
N TYR A 124 -5.03 12.78 2.46
CA TYR A 124 -6.18 13.36 1.76
C TYR A 124 -5.73 13.79 0.38
N PHE A 125 -6.50 13.52 -0.66
CA PHE A 125 -6.10 13.91 -2.00
C PHE A 125 -7.25 14.40 -2.87
N GLN A 126 -6.91 15.28 -3.81
CA GLN A 126 -7.75 15.70 -4.91
C GLN A 126 -6.96 15.54 -6.21
N GLN A 127 -7.60 14.93 -7.20
CA GLN A 127 -7.10 14.90 -8.57
C GLN A 127 -8.00 15.77 -9.42
N ILE A 128 -7.44 16.82 -10.04
CA ILE A 128 -8.17 17.92 -10.64
C ILE A 128 -7.50 18.38 -11.96
N PRO A 129 -8.20 19.10 -12.83
CA PRO A 129 -7.56 19.93 -13.85
C PRO A 129 -6.55 20.87 -13.19
N ALA A 130 -5.36 21.05 -13.79
CA ALA A 130 -4.25 21.77 -13.16
C ALA A 130 -4.61 23.25 -12.81
N GLU A 131 -5.42 23.90 -13.63
CA GLU A 131 -5.90 25.28 -13.41
C GLU A 131 -6.84 25.41 -12.19
N ARG A 132 -7.30 24.30 -11.61
CA ARG A 132 -8.16 24.28 -10.41
C ARG A 132 -7.40 24.02 -9.12
N LEU A 133 -6.07 24.03 -9.17
CA LEU A 133 -5.24 23.72 -8.00
C LEU A 133 -5.50 24.68 -6.83
N GLU A 134 -5.63 25.97 -7.09
CA GLU A 134 -5.89 26.96 -6.04
C GLU A 134 -7.22 26.72 -5.33
N ASP A 135 -8.26 26.36 -6.09
CA ASP A 135 -9.60 26.11 -5.53
C ASP A 135 -9.55 24.97 -4.50
N VAL A 136 -8.86 23.87 -4.81
CA VAL A 136 -8.76 22.74 -3.88
C VAL A 136 -7.79 23.01 -2.74
N MET A 137 -6.72 23.78 -2.93
CA MET A 137 -5.85 24.22 -1.83
C MET A 137 -6.60 25.02 -0.79
N LYS A 138 -7.47 25.95 -1.22
CA LYS A 138 -8.33 26.74 -0.33
C LYS A 138 -9.26 25.83 0.48
N LEU A 139 -9.94 24.90 -0.18
CA LEU A 139 -10.86 23.94 0.48
C LEU A 139 -10.12 23.04 1.49
N GLU A 140 -8.94 22.55 1.13
CA GLU A 140 -8.16 21.66 1.99
C GLU A 140 -7.54 22.39 3.17
N ALA A 141 -7.09 23.63 3.00
CA ALA A 141 -6.57 24.47 4.08
C ALA A 141 -7.65 24.72 5.15
N ASP A 142 -8.89 25.02 4.73
CA ASP A 142 -10.04 25.15 5.65
C ASP A 142 -10.31 23.81 6.37
N ARG A 143 -10.34 22.70 5.62
CA ARG A 143 -10.55 21.37 6.22
C ARG A 143 -9.46 20.98 7.24
N LEU A 144 -8.19 21.27 6.95
CA LEU A 144 -7.07 20.84 7.80
C LEU A 144 -7.14 21.43 9.22
N THR A 145 -7.57 22.67 9.37
CA THR A 145 -7.57 23.37 10.67
C THR A 145 -8.93 23.87 11.12
N GLY A 146 -9.90 23.95 10.22
CA GLY A 146 -11.25 24.44 10.47
C GLY A 146 -12.32 23.35 10.62
N ASN A 147 -11.91 22.07 10.56
CA ASN A 147 -12.86 20.96 10.63
C ASN A 147 -13.64 20.94 11.95
N GLN A 148 -14.95 20.84 11.84
CA GLN A 148 -15.86 20.71 12.98
C GLN A 148 -17.15 20.00 12.55
N TRP A 149 -17.76 19.25 13.47
CA TRP A 149 -18.97 18.50 13.22
C TRP A 149 -19.87 18.43 14.46
N PRO A 150 -21.21 18.34 14.28
CA PRO A 150 -22.13 18.03 15.36
C PRO A 150 -22.01 16.59 15.83
N ASP A 151 -22.31 16.31 17.11
CA ASP A 151 -22.30 14.95 17.67
C ASP A 151 -23.23 14.00 16.91
N ALA A 152 -24.35 14.51 16.40
CA ALA A 152 -25.30 13.74 15.60
C ALA A 152 -24.69 13.22 14.28
N GLU A 153 -23.79 13.98 13.63
CA GLU A 153 -23.08 13.53 12.45
C GLU A 153 -22.02 12.49 12.80
N PHE A 154 -21.32 12.67 13.92
CA PHE A 154 -20.38 11.67 14.43
C PHE A 154 -21.08 10.33 14.70
N ALA A 155 -22.22 10.34 15.40
CA ALA A 155 -22.96 9.11 15.70
C ALA A 155 -23.38 8.34 14.44
N LYS A 156 -23.83 9.05 13.40
CA LYS A 156 -24.17 8.42 12.11
C LYS A 156 -22.97 7.80 11.44
N GLU A 157 -21.86 8.54 11.39
CA GLU A 157 -20.65 8.09 10.69
C GLU A 157 -19.94 6.96 11.41
N LEU A 158 -19.99 6.95 12.74
CA LEU A 158 -19.47 5.83 13.53
C LEU A 158 -20.18 4.52 13.18
N GLU A 159 -21.48 4.53 12.95
CA GLU A 159 -22.21 3.33 12.48
C GLU A 159 -21.78 2.93 11.05
N VAL A 160 -21.43 3.88 10.17
CA VAL A 160 -20.84 3.57 8.85
C VAL A 160 -19.49 2.87 9.02
N VAL A 161 -18.61 3.38 9.89
CA VAL A 161 -17.30 2.75 10.17
C VAL A 161 -17.45 1.36 10.79
N LYS A 162 -18.40 1.16 11.69
CA LYS A 162 -18.71 -0.17 12.25
C LYS A 162 -19.18 -1.15 11.17
N GLU A 163 -20.02 -0.70 10.24
CA GLU A 163 -20.47 -1.54 9.14
C GLU A 163 -19.32 -1.85 8.16
N GLU A 164 -18.45 -0.88 7.91
CA GLU A 164 -17.23 -1.10 7.13
C GLU A 164 -16.32 -2.15 7.79
N ARG A 165 -16.13 -2.08 9.12
CA ARG A 165 -15.40 -3.10 9.87
C ARG A 165 -16.03 -4.49 9.69
N ARG A 166 -17.35 -4.59 9.78
CA ARG A 166 -18.04 -5.88 9.55
C ARG A 166 -17.75 -6.41 8.16
N LEU A 167 -17.96 -5.59 7.13
CA LEU A 167 -17.80 -5.99 5.73
C LEU A 167 -16.34 -6.34 5.36
N ARG A 168 -15.38 -5.51 5.80
CA ARG A 168 -13.98 -5.66 5.42
C ARG A 168 -13.21 -6.66 6.27
N THR A 169 -13.61 -6.86 7.53
CA THR A 169 -12.86 -7.68 8.49
C THR A 169 -13.69 -8.87 9.00
N GLU A 170 -14.84 -8.63 9.66
CA GLU A 170 -15.56 -9.70 10.34
C GLU A 170 -16.21 -10.70 9.39
N ASP A 171 -16.77 -10.23 8.28
CA ASP A 171 -17.36 -11.05 7.22
C ASP A 171 -16.29 -11.60 6.24
N ASN A 172 -15.00 -11.27 6.42
CA ASN A 172 -13.89 -11.76 5.63
C ASN A 172 -12.91 -12.59 6.48
N PRO A 173 -13.03 -13.92 6.47
CA PRO A 173 -12.23 -14.79 7.32
C PRO A 173 -10.71 -14.63 7.16
N ARG A 174 -10.22 -14.28 5.96
CA ARG A 174 -8.79 -14.04 5.74
C ARG A 174 -8.33 -12.71 6.36
N ALA A 175 -9.13 -11.66 6.22
CA ALA A 175 -8.83 -10.37 6.85
C ALA A 175 -8.83 -10.49 8.37
N LEU A 176 -9.81 -11.22 8.92
CA LEU A 176 -9.87 -11.51 10.35
C LEU A 176 -8.66 -12.33 10.82
N LEU A 177 -8.20 -13.31 10.02
CA LEU A 177 -6.98 -14.05 10.33
C LEU A 177 -5.75 -13.16 10.35
N HIS A 178 -5.62 -12.22 9.40
CA HIS A 178 -4.50 -11.27 9.38
C HIS A 178 -4.52 -10.32 10.58
N GLU A 179 -5.69 -9.90 11.03
CA GLU A 179 -5.86 -9.11 12.26
C GLU A 179 -5.36 -9.91 13.47
N VAL A 180 -5.81 -11.15 13.62
CA VAL A 180 -5.42 -12.05 14.71
C VAL A 180 -3.92 -12.38 14.63
N LEU A 181 -3.37 -12.62 13.43
CA LEU A 181 -1.94 -12.85 13.21
C LEU A 181 -1.11 -11.68 13.72
N THR A 182 -1.47 -10.46 13.32
CA THR A 182 -0.74 -9.24 13.70
C THR A 182 -0.82 -8.98 15.21
N ALA A 183 -2.00 -9.17 15.81
CA ALA A 183 -2.20 -9.04 17.25
C ALA A 183 -1.43 -10.10 18.06
N THR A 184 -1.26 -11.30 17.51
CA THR A 184 -0.47 -12.39 18.12
C THR A 184 1.03 -12.15 17.97
N ALA A 185 1.46 -11.65 16.82
CA ALA A 185 2.87 -11.44 16.51
C ALA A 185 3.48 -10.27 17.31
N LEU A 186 2.70 -9.27 17.71
CA LEU A 186 3.16 -8.07 18.36
C LEU A 186 2.60 -7.94 19.78
N SER A 187 3.47 -7.84 20.76
CA SER A 187 3.11 -7.75 22.18
C SER A 187 2.98 -6.30 22.67
N ALA A 188 3.93 -5.45 22.30
CA ALA A 188 4.01 -4.07 22.77
C ALA A 188 3.78 -3.04 21.66
N SER A 189 4.19 -3.35 20.44
CA SER A 189 4.06 -2.40 19.33
C SER A 189 2.61 -2.01 19.05
N PRO A 190 2.32 -0.72 18.88
CA PRO A 190 1.00 -0.24 18.47
C PRO A 190 0.50 -0.82 17.13
N TYR A 191 1.39 -1.32 16.30
CA TYR A 191 1.04 -2.00 15.04
C TYR A 191 0.17 -3.25 15.23
N ARG A 192 0.03 -3.76 16.46
CA ARG A 192 -0.88 -4.85 16.80
C ARG A 192 -2.37 -4.49 16.60
N ARG A 193 -2.71 -3.19 16.67
CA ARG A 193 -4.10 -2.73 16.51
C ARG A 193 -4.51 -2.69 15.05
N PRO A 194 -5.76 -3.06 14.72
CA PRO A 194 -6.31 -2.87 13.38
C PRO A 194 -6.52 -1.38 13.08
N ILE A 195 -6.32 -0.98 11.83
CA ILE A 195 -6.52 0.41 11.39
C ILE A 195 -7.98 0.85 11.61
N VAL A 196 -8.93 -0.04 11.32
CA VAL A 196 -10.35 0.25 11.50
C VAL A 196 -10.77 0.26 12.98
N GLY A 197 -9.91 -0.19 13.90
CA GLY A 197 -10.19 -0.31 15.33
C GLY A 197 -10.86 -1.63 15.72
N TRP A 198 -10.80 -1.97 17.02
CA TRP A 198 -11.58 -3.07 17.59
C TRP A 198 -13.04 -2.66 17.72
N MET A 199 -13.98 -3.59 17.50
CA MET A 199 -15.42 -3.27 17.60
C MET A 199 -15.79 -2.74 19.00
N SER A 200 -15.22 -3.31 20.07
CA SER A 200 -15.43 -2.84 21.44
C SER A 200 -15.02 -1.38 21.66
N ASP A 201 -13.94 -0.95 21.02
CA ASP A 201 -13.44 0.42 21.12
C ASP A 201 -14.34 1.36 20.31
N LEU A 202 -14.79 0.92 19.11
CA LEU A 202 -15.75 1.65 18.30
C LEU A 202 -17.10 1.80 19.00
N ASP A 203 -17.56 0.77 19.73
CA ASP A 203 -18.81 0.83 20.50
C ASP A 203 -18.78 1.83 21.66
N ALA A 204 -17.58 2.05 22.22
CA ALA A 204 -17.36 2.98 23.33
C ALA A 204 -16.91 4.38 22.89
N MET A 205 -16.52 4.56 21.60
CA MET A 205 -15.95 5.80 21.10
C MET A 205 -16.93 6.96 21.09
N THR A 206 -16.48 8.12 21.53
CA THR A 206 -17.26 9.34 21.59
C THR A 206 -16.80 10.38 20.57
N ALA A 207 -17.67 11.34 20.23
CA ALA A 207 -17.28 12.47 19.39
C ALA A 207 -16.12 13.28 20.00
N GLN A 208 -15.99 13.28 21.32
CA GLN A 208 -14.91 13.99 22.02
C GLN A 208 -13.56 13.30 21.79
N ASP A 209 -13.50 11.95 21.74
CA ASP A 209 -12.27 11.22 21.45
C ASP A 209 -11.70 11.60 20.05
N ALA A 210 -12.58 11.68 19.05
CA ALA A 210 -12.20 12.11 17.70
C ALA A 210 -11.74 13.58 17.67
N ARG A 211 -12.44 14.50 18.39
CA ARG A 211 -12.02 15.91 18.50
C ARG A 211 -10.69 16.08 19.20
N ASP A 212 -10.42 15.31 20.25
CA ASP A 212 -9.17 15.38 20.99
C ASP A 212 -8.02 14.82 20.14
N PHE A 213 -8.27 13.76 19.37
CA PHE A 213 -7.30 13.23 18.43
C PHE A 213 -6.99 14.23 17.31
N TYR A 214 -8.02 14.87 16.72
CA TYR A 214 -7.86 15.96 15.74
C TYR A 214 -7.05 17.12 16.30
N LYS A 215 -7.42 17.67 17.46
CA LYS A 215 -6.70 18.78 18.10
C LYS A 215 -5.25 18.46 18.39
N ARG A 216 -4.97 17.20 18.71
CA ARG A 216 -3.62 16.73 19.07
C ARG A 216 -2.70 16.61 17.85
N TRP A 217 -3.20 16.12 16.74
CA TRP A 217 -2.36 15.67 15.64
C TRP A 217 -2.48 16.47 14.34
N TYR A 218 -3.63 17.11 14.07
CA TYR A 218 -3.89 17.84 12.81
C TYR A 218 -3.41 19.29 12.94
N THR A 219 -2.16 19.50 12.64
CA THR A 219 -1.47 20.80 12.71
C THR A 219 -0.46 20.89 11.55
N PRO A 220 -0.18 22.08 11.00
CA PRO A 220 0.87 22.26 9.98
C PRO A 220 2.22 21.65 10.35
N ALA A 221 2.60 21.66 11.65
CA ALA A 221 3.84 21.05 12.14
C ALA A 221 3.90 19.51 11.98
N ASN A 222 2.76 18.85 11.78
CA ASN A 222 2.64 17.40 11.60
C ASN A 222 2.13 17.00 10.22
N ALA A 223 2.12 17.92 9.26
CA ALA A 223 1.56 17.72 7.93
C ALA A 223 2.53 18.17 6.84
N VAL A 224 2.34 17.66 5.62
CA VAL A 224 3.02 18.09 4.39
C VAL A 224 2.00 18.27 3.29
N VAL A 225 2.19 19.30 2.47
CA VAL A 225 1.50 19.44 1.19
C VAL A 225 2.37 18.80 0.11
N VAL A 226 1.79 17.91 -0.68
CA VAL A 226 2.43 17.29 -1.85
C VAL A 226 1.61 17.63 -3.09
N VAL A 227 2.27 18.15 -4.11
CA VAL A 227 1.64 18.46 -5.40
C VAL A 227 2.44 17.81 -6.51
N ALA A 228 1.76 17.07 -7.40
CA ALA A 228 2.37 16.55 -8.61
C ALA A 228 1.47 16.82 -9.82
N GLY A 229 2.06 17.00 -11.00
CA GLY A 229 1.31 17.20 -12.24
C GLY A 229 1.77 18.40 -13.06
N ASP A 230 0.86 18.91 -13.93
CA ASP A 230 1.14 20.05 -14.81
C ASP A 230 1.12 21.36 -14.02
N VAL A 231 2.18 21.60 -13.27
CA VAL A 231 2.30 22.72 -12.36
C VAL A 231 3.67 23.39 -12.46
N ASP A 232 3.72 24.68 -12.16
CA ASP A 232 4.95 25.43 -11.94
C ASP A 232 5.28 25.47 -10.44
N PRO A 233 6.48 25.02 -10.01
CA PRO A 233 6.82 24.90 -8.59
C PRO A 233 6.76 26.22 -7.81
N GLU A 234 7.15 27.35 -8.42
CA GLU A 234 7.13 28.66 -7.76
C GLU A 234 5.68 29.18 -7.61
N GLN A 235 4.84 28.93 -8.62
CA GLN A 235 3.41 29.25 -8.50
C GLN A 235 2.75 28.40 -7.40
N VAL A 236 3.05 27.08 -7.36
CA VAL A 236 2.54 26.22 -6.29
C VAL A 236 3.00 26.70 -4.93
N ARG A 237 4.27 27.13 -4.79
CA ARG A 237 4.80 27.69 -3.54
C ARG A 237 4.02 28.93 -3.12
N ALA A 238 3.76 29.86 -4.05
CA ALA A 238 3.02 31.09 -3.76
C ALA A 238 1.58 30.79 -3.33
N LEU A 239 0.90 29.85 -3.99
CA LEU A 239 -0.45 29.39 -3.62
C LEU A 239 -0.47 28.70 -2.27
N ALA A 240 0.50 27.82 -2.02
CA ALA A 240 0.62 27.13 -0.73
C ALA A 240 0.90 28.12 0.41
N GLU A 241 1.77 29.10 0.21
CA GLU A 241 2.02 30.16 1.19
C GLU A 241 0.75 30.96 1.48
N LYS A 242 -0.01 31.32 0.46
CA LYS A 242 -1.28 32.05 0.58
C LYS A 242 -2.31 31.31 1.42
N HIS A 243 -2.49 30.01 1.21
CA HIS A 243 -3.58 29.22 1.82
C HIS A 243 -3.17 28.47 3.08
N TYR A 244 -1.94 27.96 3.16
CA TYR A 244 -1.44 27.19 4.30
C TYR A 244 -0.51 27.99 5.20
N GLY A 245 0.26 28.95 4.69
CA GLY A 245 1.31 29.66 5.45
C GLY A 245 0.81 30.40 6.69
N SER A 246 -0.44 30.84 6.69
CA SER A 246 -1.08 31.55 7.82
C SER A 246 -1.80 30.59 8.82
N LEU A 247 -1.89 29.29 8.52
CA LEU A 247 -2.59 28.36 9.41
C LEU A 247 -1.91 28.26 10.79
N PRO A 248 -2.71 28.21 11.86
CA PRO A 248 -2.17 28.19 13.22
C PRO A 248 -1.42 26.88 13.49
N VAL A 249 -0.21 26.99 14.02
CA VAL A 249 0.64 25.87 14.37
C VAL A 249 0.46 25.51 15.84
N ARG A 250 0.28 24.22 16.10
CA ARG A 250 0.30 23.64 17.45
C ARG A 250 1.47 22.69 17.57
N ALA A 251 2.02 22.58 18.78
CA ALA A 251 3.09 21.63 19.06
C ALA A 251 2.60 20.19 18.85
N VAL A 252 3.40 19.39 18.17
CA VAL A 252 3.15 17.95 18.01
C VAL A 252 3.56 17.24 19.30
N PRO A 253 2.71 16.38 19.88
CA PRO A 253 3.09 15.64 21.08
C PRO A 253 4.31 14.74 20.83
N GLU A 254 5.18 14.64 21.82
CA GLU A 254 6.26 13.68 21.79
C GLU A 254 5.72 12.25 21.80
N ARG A 255 6.18 11.45 20.83
CA ARG A 255 5.85 10.02 20.77
C ARG A 255 6.81 9.22 21.64
N LYS A 256 6.29 8.63 22.70
CA LYS A 256 7.08 7.71 23.52
C LYS A 256 7.32 6.41 22.77
N PRO A 257 8.57 5.94 22.63
CA PRO A 257 8.87 4.68 21.95
C PRO A 257 8.17 3.50 22.64
N GLN A 258 7.51 2.66 21.85
CA GLN A 258 6.96 1.38 22.29
C GLN A 258 7.72 0.28 21.54
N THR A 259 8.85 -0.10 22.11
CA THR A 259 9.74 -1.09 21.48
C THR A 259 9.15 -2.48 21.61
N GLU A 260 8.98 -3.16 20.50
CA GLU A 260 8.55 -4.56 20.48
C GLU A 260 9.66 -5.44 21.04
N PRO A 261 9.40 -6.26 22.09
CA PRO A 261 10.40 -7.15 22.64
C PRO A 261 10.77 -8.25 21.64
N ALA A 262 12.01 -8.75 21.71
CA ALA A 262 12.44 -9.90 20.94
C ALA A 262 11.55 -11.11 21.25
N GLN A 263 11.12 -11.80 20.20
CA GLN A 263 10.38 -13.03 20.34
C GLN A 263 11.33 -14.17 20.71
N LYS A 264 10.85 -15.10 21.53
CA LYS A 264 11.61 -16.30 21.93
C LYS A 264 10.70 -17.51 21.70
N GLY A 265 10.87 -18.13 20.55
CA GLY A 265 10.10 -19.29 20.12
C GLY A 265 8.90 -18.98 19.23
N LEU A 266 8.43 -20.01 18.54
CA LEU A 266 7.29 -19.98 17.64
C LEU A 266 6.00 -19.57 18.35
N ARG A 267 5.25 -18.63 17.75
CA ARG A 267 3.87 -18.36 18.10
C ARG A 267 2.92 -19.00 17.09
N ARG A 268 1.81 -19.52 17.56
CA ARG A 268 0.79 -20.16 16.71
C ARG A 268 -0.61 -19.76 17.15
N VAL A 269 -1.46 -19.46 16.17
CA VAL A 269 -2.87 -19.16 16.40
C VAL A 269 -3.72 -19.84 15.34
N GLU A 270 -4.89 -20.32 15.74
CA GLU A 270 -5.90 -20.88 14.85
C GLU A 270 -7.18 -20.08 14.97
N LEU A 271 -7.75 -19.73 13.83
CA LEU A 271 -9.05 -19.08 13.73
C LEU A 271 -10.06 -20.02 13.11
N LYS A 272 -11.17 -20.26 13.79
CA LYS A 272 -12.33 -20.97 13.24
C LYS A 272 -13.34 -19.97 12.75
N ALA A 273 -13.62 -19.97 11.43
CA ALA A 273 -14.59 -19.06 10.83
C ALA A 273 -15.27 -19.72 9.61
N PRO A 274 -16.49 -19.27 9.24
CA PRO A 274 -17.16 -19.73 8.03
C PRO A 274 -16.29 -19.46 6.80
N ALA A 275 -15.83 -20.52 6.12
CA ALA A 275 -14.99 -20.40 4.94
C ALA A 275 -15.06 -21.67 4.09
N GLU A 276 -14.81 -21.56 2.78
CA GLU A 276 -14.77 -22.70 1.88
C GLU A 276 -13.45 -23.48 2.02
N GLN A 277 -12.35 -22.79 2.26
CA GLN A 277 -11.01 -23.36 2.29
C GLN A 277 -10.20 -22.86 3.48
N SER A 278 -9.26 -23.70 3.92
CA SER A 278 -8.22 -23.27 4.85
C SER A 278 -7.34 -22.16 4.24
N TYR A 279 -6.71 -21.40 5.09
CA TYR A 279 -5.67 -20.44 4.70
C TYR A 279 -4.56 -20.47 5.74
N VAL A 280 -3.32 -20.36 5.30
CA VAL A 280 -2.13 -20.36 6.15
C VAL A 280 -1.37 -19.07 5.92
N ALA A 281 -0.97 -18.41 6.99
CA ALA A 281 -0.09 -17.25 6.94
C ALA A 281 1.04 -17.38 7.96
N LEU A 282 2.26 -17.16 7.51
CA LEU A 282 3.49 -17.18 8.30
C LEU A 282 4.08 -15.78 8.28
N ALA A 283 4.19 -15.13 9.44
CA ALA A 283 4.80 -13.83 9.58
C ALA A 283 6.11 -13.93 10.33
N PHE A 284 7.21 -13.55 9.69
CA PHE A 284 8.53 -13.46 10.30
C PHE A 284 8.86 -11.98 10.56
N LYS A 285 9.29 -11.65 11.79
CA LYS A 285 9.76 -10.29 12.11
C LYS A 285 11.06 -10.03 11.37
N VAL A 286 11.13 -8.92 10.66
CA VAL A 286 12.27 -8.56 9.81
C VAL A 286 12.66 -7.09 10.00
N PRO A 287 13.92 -6.71 9.67
CA PRO A 287 14.35 -5.34 9.68
C PRO A 287 13.59 -4.50 8.65
N ARG A 288 13.49 -3.21 8.93
CA ARG A 288 12.90 -2.19 8.05
C ARG A 288 13.95 -1.25 7.49
N LEU A 289 13.65 -0.63 6.37
CA LEU A 289 14.42 0.50 5.86
C LEU A 289 13.99 1.78 6.61
N ALA A 290 14.74 2.15 7.65
CA ALA A 290 14.41 3.29 8.50
C ALA A 290 15.01 4.61 7.98
N SER A 291 16.08 4.56 7.20
CA SER A 291 16.72 5.68 6.51
C SER A 291 17.39 5.20 5.21
N MET A 292 17.92 6.13 4.44
CA MET A 292 18.69 5.81 3.24
C MET A 292 20.18 5.56 3.53
N ASP A 293 20.60 5.57 4.78
CA ASP A 293 21.97 5.27 5.19
C ASP A 293 22.31 3.80 4.89
N LYS A 294 23.58 3.57 4.55
CA LYS A 294 24.09 2.21 4.32
C LYS A 294 24.48 1.57 5.66
N THR A 295 23.57 0.75 6.17
CA THR A 295 23.80 -0.11 7.33
C THR A 295 23.54 -1.56 6.96
N ALA A 296 24.10 -2.51 7.71
CA ALA A 296 23.85 -3.94 7.49
C ALA A 296 22.36 -4.28 7.58
N GLU A 297 21.63 -3.65 8.53
CA GLU A 297 20.20 -3.86 8.73
C GLU A 297 19.37 -3.35 7.54
N HIS A 298 19.71 -2.17 6.98
CA HIS A 298 19.07 -1.64 5.79
C HIS A 298 19.37 -2.46 4.53
N ASP A 299 20.60 -2.98 4.40
CA ASP A 299 20.96 -3.87 3.30
C ASP A 299 20.21 -5.21 3.41
N ASP A 300 20.03 -5.75 4.61
CA ASP A 300 19.22 -6.93 4.87
C ASP A 300 17.73 -6.69 4.49
N ALA A 301 17.17 -5.53 4.85
CA ALA A 301 15.79 -5.17 4.48
C ALA A 301 15.60 -5.14 2.95
N LEU A 302 16.59 -4.62 2.22
CA LEU A 302 16.58 -4.63 0.74
C LEU A 302 16.72 -6.05 0.17
N ALA A 303 17.62 -6.86 0.73
CA ALA A 303 17.82 -8.24 0.32
C ALA A 303 16.56 -9.10 0.57
N LEU A 304 15.83 -8.86 1.65
CA LEU A 304 14.53 -9.48 1.94
C LEU A 304 13.47 -9.10 0.90
N THR A 305 13.46 -7.84 0.42
CA THR A 305 12.56 -7.43 -0.66
C THR A 305 12.84 -8.19 -1.95
N VAL A 306 14.13 -8.38 -2.28
CA VAL A 306 14.53 -9.19 -3.43
C VAL A 306 14.19 -10.67 -3.21
N LEU A 307 14.37 -11.21 -2.00
CA LEU A 307 13.94 -12.57 -1.65
C LEU A 307 12.44 -12.78 -1.87
N ALA A 308 11.60 -11.84 -1.43
CA ALA A 308 10.15 -11.91 -1.67
C ALA A 308 9.83 -11.98 -3.17
N ALA A 309 10.52 -11.18 -3.97
CA ALA A 309 10.34 -11.18 -5.43
C ALA A 309 10.89 -12.47 -6.11
N VAL A 310 11.94 -13.10 -5.59
CA VAL A 310 12.41 -14.43 -6.02
C VAL A 310 11.36 -15.49 -5.74
N LEU A 311 10.71 -15.41 -4.59
CA LEU A 311 9.70 -16.38 -4.18
C LEU A 311 8.38 -16.20 -4.93
N ASP A 312 7.89 -14.94 -5.12
CA ASP A 312 6.55 -14.66 -5.67
C ASP A 312 6.46 -13.35 -6.49
N GLY A 313 7.55 -12.83 -7.02
CA GLY A 313 7.55 -11.54 -7.71
C GLY A 313 7.02 -11.55 -9.15
N TYR A 314 6.70 -12.71 -9.73
CA TYR A 314 6.24 -12.84 -11.12
C TYR A 314 5.54 -14.18 -11.34
N SER A 315 4.74 -14.26 -12.42
CA SER A 315 4.09 -15.52 -12.82
C SER A 315 5.12 -16.61 -13.13
N GLY A 316 4.99 -17.76 -12.46
CA GLY A 316 5.98 -18.83 -12.50
C GLY A 316 7.19 -18.60 -11.59
N ALA A 317 7.09 -17.76 -10.56
CA ALA A 317 8.09 -17.63 -9.49
C ALA A 317 8.23 -18.94 -8.68
N ARG A 318 9.21 -19.00 -7.77
CA ARG A 318 9.56 -20.27 -7.08
C ARG A 318 8.38 -20.91 -6.37
N LEU A 319 7.60 -20.15 -5.60
CA LEU A 319 6.47 -20.69 -4.83
C LEU A 319 5.40 -21.26 -5.76
N GLU A 320 4.99 -20.49 -6.79
CA GLU A 320 3.97 -20.93 -7.72
C GLU A 320 4.38 -22.22 -8.43
N ARG A 321 5.60 -22.29 -8.99
CA ARG A 321 6.10 -23.49 -9.68
C ARG A 321 6.21 -24.70 -8.78
N ALA A 322 6.65 -24.50 -7.54
CA ALA A 322 6.91 -25.62 -6.63
C ALA A 322 5.64 -26.14 -5.95
N LEU A 323 4.68 -25.27 -5.66
CA LEU A 323 3.57 -25.59 -4.77
C LEU A 323 2.19 -25.47 -5.41
N ALA A 324 1.99 -24.60 -6.41
CA ALA A 324 0.68 -24.34 -6.98
C ALA A 324 0.49 -24.87 -8.40
N GLN A 325 1.54 -25.39 -9.05
CA GLN A 325 1.47 -25.93 -10.40
C GLN A 325 1.53 -27.46 -10.44
N GLY A 326 0.97 -28.04 -11.49
CA GLY A 326 1.00 -29.49 -11.76
C GLY A 326 -0.05 -30.29 -11.01
N SER A 327 -0.08 -31.60 -11.28
CA SER A 327 -1.09 -32.52 -10.73
C SER A 327 -0.87 -32.88 -9.25
N LYS A 328 0.32 -32.65 -8.73
CA LYS A 328 0.69 -32.90 -7.32
C LYS A 328 0.83 -31.60 -6.52
N ARG A 329 0.14 -30.55 -6.94
CA ARG A 329 0.20 -29.25 -6.24
C ARG A 329 -0.24 -29.37 -4.79
N LEU A 330 0.41 -28.66 -3.91
CA LEU A 330 0.08 -28.58 -2.49
C LEU A 330 -0.82 -27.38 -2.16
N ALA A 331 -0.89 -26.40 -3.05
CA ALA A 331 -1.66 -25.18 -2.88
C ALA A 331 -2.48 -24.84 -4.13
N ASP A 332 -3.60 -24.16 -3.92
CA ASP A 332 -4.36 -23.49 -4.98
C ASP A 332 -3.82 -22.09 -5.25
N SER A 333 -3.25 -21.44 -4.23
CA SER A 333 -2.51 -20.19 -4.36
C SER A 333 -1.46 -20.08 -3.25
N VAL A 334 -0.40 -19.35 -3.53
CA VAL A 334 0.69 -19.05 -2.59
C VAL A 334 1.14 -17.61 -2.79
N GLY A 335 1.72 -17.01 -1.76
CA GLY A 335 2.22 -15.65 -1.78
C GLY A 335 3.47 -15.45 -0.91
N ALA A 336 4.27 -14.45 -1.24
CA ALA A 336 5.36 -13.94 -0.43
C ALA A 336 5.43 -12.40 -0.52
N GLY A 337 5.58 -11.73 0.62
CA GLY A 337 5.70 -10.28 0.69
C GLY A 337 6.64 -9.85 1.80
N ASN A 338 7.33 -8.71 1.59
CA ASN A 338 8.18 -8.09 2.58
C ASN A 338 7.70 -6.67 2.89
N GLY A 339 7.43 -6.37 4.16
CA GLY A 339 7.23 -5.02 4.65
C GLY A 339 8.56 -4.30 4.72
N LEU A 340 8.81 -3.37 3.78
CA LEU A 340 10.10 -2.70 3.68
C LEU A 340 10.18 -1.44 4.55
N MET A 341 9.14 -0.61 4.53
CA MET A 341 9.12 0.72 5.16
C MET A 341 7.95 0.85 6.13
N GLY A 342 8.14 1.64 7.18
CA GLY A 342 7.13 1.96 8.18
C GLY A 342 7.78 2.53 9.42
N ARG A 343 6.98 3.10 10.33
CA ARG A 343 7.47 3.64 11.61
C ARG A 343 7.62 2.55 12.68
N GLY A 344 6.93 1.41 12.53
CA GLY A 344 6.95 0.26 13.43
C GLY A 344 7.56 -1.01 12.83
N PRO A 345 7.48 -2.15 13.54
CA PRO A 345 8.00 -3.44 13.11
C PRO A 345 7.42 -3.89 11.78
N GLN A 346 8.23 -4.55 10.98
CA GLN A 346 7.82 -5.11 9.69
C GLN A 346 7.84 -6.64 9.70
N PHE A 347 7.10 -7.22 8.77
CA PHE A 347 7.03 -8.67 8.58
C PHE A 347 7.42 -9.06 7.17
N PHE A 348 8.12 -10.19 7.07
CA PHE A 348 8.11 -10.99 5.86
C PHE A 348 6.98 -12.01 6.00
N VAL A 349 6.06 -12.02 5.05
CA VAL A 349 4.88 -12.91 5.09
C VAL A 349 4.99 -13.94 3.98
N LEU A 350 4.74 -15.20 4.34
CA LEU A 350 4.44 -16.28 3.39
C LEU A 350 3.01 -16.71 3.64
N ASP A 351 2.23 -16.92 2.61
CA ASP A 351 0.84 -17.32 2.76
C ASP A 351 0.38 -18.26 1.65
N GLY A 352 -0.76 -18.91 1.86
CA GLY A 352 -1.34 -19.73 0.82
C GLY A 352 -2.64 -20.41 1.20
N VAL A 353 -3.32 -20.89 0.16
CA VAL A 353 -4.52 -21.72 0.24
C VAL A 353 -4.11 -23.15 -0.07
N PRO A 354 -4.22 -24.09 0.89
CA PRO A 354 -3.96 -25.50 0.63
C PRO A 354 -4.87 -26.04 -0.48
N ALA A 355 -4.31 -26.87 -1.37
CA ALA A 355 -5.11 -27.57 -2.36
C ALA A 355 -6.07 -28.56 -1.67
N LYS A 356 -7.14 -28.95 -2.38
CA LYS A 356 -8.16 -29.85 -1.82
C LYS A 356 -7.54 -31.14 -1.27
N GLY A 357 -7.80 -31.43 -0.02
CA GLY A 357 -7.28 -32.62 0.68
C GLY A 357 -5.89 -32.46 1.30
N ILE A 358 -5.24 -31.32 1.13
CA ILE A 358 -3.95 -31.00 1.74
C ILE A 358 -4.19 -30.33 3.10
N ALA A 359 -3.51 -30.84 4.14
CA ALA A 359 -3.55 -30.24 5.46
C ALA A 359 -2.81 -28.88 5.48
N PRO A 360 -3.31 -27.86 6.18
CA PRO A 360 -2.65 -26.56 6.31
C PRO A 360 -1.19 -26.68 6.77
N GLU A 361 -0.89 -27.59 7.67
CA GLU A 361 0.45 -27.85 8.22
C GLU A 361 1.41 -28.38 7.15
N ALA A 362 0.89 -29.14 6.18
CA ALA A 362 1.70 -29.61 5.06
C ALA A 362 2.10 -28.44 4.14
N LEU A 363 1.19 -27.48 3.92
CA LEU A 363 1.51 -26.26 3.16
C LEU A 363 2.47 -25.37 3.96
N GLU A 364 2.28 -25.21 5.28
CA GLU A 364 3.23 -24.48 6.13
C GLU A 364 4.64 -25.04 5.99
N ALA A 365 4.80 -26.36 6.14
CA ALA A 365 6.09 -27.02 6.00
C ALA A 365 6.70 -26.81 4.59
N ALA A 366 5.88 -26.87 3.55
CA ALA A 366 6.31 -26.68 2.18
C ALA A 366 6.74 -25.24 1.90
N LEU A 367 6.04 -24.21 2.42
CA LEU A 367 6.43 -22.79 2.31
C LEU A 367 7.77 -22.56 2.99
N ARG A 368 7.96 -23.06 4.22
CA ARG A 368 9.24 -22.97 4.94
C ARG A 368 10.37 -23.68 4.20
N ALA A 369 10.09 -24.84 3.59
CA ALA A 369 11.07 -25.59 2.81
C ALA A 369 11.55 -24.81 1.57
N GLN A 370 10.70 -23.98 0.94
CA GLN A 370 11.14 -23.14 -0.19
C GLN A 370 12.11 -22.03 0.24
N VAL A 371 11.91 -21.41 1.40
CA VAL A 371 12.88 -20.47 1.97
C VAL A 371 14.18 -21.18 2.35
N LYS A 372 14.07 -22.34 3.01
CA LYS A 372 15.23 -23.16 3.34
C LYS A 372 16.04 -23.54 2.10
N LYS A 373 15.38 -23.85 0.98
CA LYS A 373 16.06 -24.11 -0.29
C LYS A 373 16.86 -22.91 -0.78
N VAL A 374 16.35 -21.67 -0.62
CA VAL A 374 17.13 -20.45 -0.92
C VAL A 374 18.31 -20.33 0.05
N ALA A 375 18.11 -20.62 1.34
CA ALA A 375 19.18 -20.58 2.34
C ALA A 375 20.31 -21.57 2.04
N ASP A 376 19.97 -22.79 1.58
CA ASP A 376 20.95 -23.85 1.31
C ASP A 376 21.62 -23.67 -0.05
N GLU A 377 20.85 -23.48 -1.11
CA GLU A 377 21.29 -23.50 -2.51
C GLU A 377 21.54 -22.11 -3.11
N GLY A 378 21.00 -21.03 -2.49
CA GLY A 378 21.07 -19.67 -3.01
C GLY A 378 20.10 -19.39 -4.17
N VAL A 379 20.40 -18.34 -4.90
CA VAL A 379 19.71 -17.93 -6.13
C VAL A 379 20.73 -17.83 -7.27
N THR A 380 20.31 -18.20 -8.48
CA THR A 380 21.18 -18.05 -9.65
C THR A 380 21.22 -16.58 -10.09
N GLU A 381 22.32 -16.17 -10.71
CA GLU A 381 22.46 -14.81 -11.24
C GLU A 381 21.38 -14.48 -12.28
N ALA A 382 21.04 -15.44 -13.14
CA ALA A 382 19.97 -15.27 -14.14
C ALA A 382 18.60 -15.01 -13.50
N GLU A 383 18.28 -15.70 -12.40
CA GLU A 383 17.04 -15.50 -11.64
C GLU A 383 17.05 -14.14 -10.94
N LEU A 384 18.18 -13.79 -10.31
CA LEU A 384 18.34 -12.51 -9.64
C LEU A 384 18.17 -11.34 -10.62
N GLN A 385 18.81 -11.39 -11.79
CA GLN A 385 18.70 -10.34 -12.81
C GLN A 385 17.26 -10.22 -13.35
N ARG A 386 16.56 -11.34 -13.56
CA ARG A 386 15.15 -11.32 -13.96
C ARG A 386 14.28 -10.60 -12.94
N VAL A 387 14.40 -10.97 -11.67
CA VAL A 387 13.63 -10.37 -10.57
C VAL A 387 13.91 -8.86 -10.46
N LYS A 388 15.19 -8.47 -10.48
CA LYS A 388 15.58 -7.05 -10.44
C LYS A 388 15.00 -6.26 -11.62
N THR A 389 15.09 -6.81 -12.83
CA THR A 389 14.56 -6.16 -14.04
C THR A 389 13.07 -5.94 -13.95
N GLN A 390 12.31 -6.95 -13.51
CA GLN A 390 10.86 -6.86 -13.38
C GLN A 390 10.46 -5.89 -12.26
N TRP A 391 11.16 -5.94 -11.13
CA TRP A 391 10.88 -5.03 -10.03
C TRP A 391 11.15 -3.58 -10.42
N VAL A 392 12.31 -3.29 -11.02
CA VAL A 392 12.66 -1.95 -11.52
C VAL A 392 11.64 -1.46 -12.55
N ALA A 393 11.24 -2.33 -13.49
CA ALA A 393 10.20 -1.98 -14.47
C ALA A 393 8.87 -1.62 -13.77
N SER A 394 8.46 -2.37 -12.75
CA SER A 394 7.26 -2.08 -11.96
C SER A 394 7.34 -0.72 -11.27
N GLU A 395 8.48 -0.38 -10.65
CA GLU A 395 8.67 0.93 -10.01
C GLU A 395 8.64 2.08 -11.03
N VAL A 396 9.26 1.89 -12.20
CA VAL A 396 9.21 2.89 -13.29
C VAL A 396 7.77 3.07 -13.80
N TYR A 397 7.01 1.98 -13.99
CA TYR A 397 5.63 2.08 -14.44
C TYR A 397 4.69 2.75 -13.42
N LYS A 398 4.96 2.62 -12.13
CA LYS A 398 4.21 3.36 -11.11
C LYS A 398 4.29 4.88 -11.32
N LEU A 399 5.45 5.37 -11.78
CA LEU A 399 5.68 6.80 -12.05
C LEU A 399 4.93 7.34 -13.29
N ASP A 400 4.31 6.47 -14.09
CA ASP A 400 3.42 6.91 -15.16
C ASP A 400 2.13 7.57 -14.61
N SER A 401 1.75 7.27 -13.38
CA SER A 401 0.63 7.89 -12.67
C SER A 401 1.09 9.06 -11.82
N VAL A 402 0.58 10.26 -12.11
CA VAL A 402 0.80 11.47 -11.28
C VAL A 402 0.32 11.24 -9.84
N PHE A 403 -0.77 10.50 -9.66
CA PHE A 403 -1.25 10.11 -8.33
C PHE A 403 -0.22 9.27 -7.57
N ASN A 404 0.37 8.26 -8.20
CA ASN A 404 1.39 7.44 -7.56
C ASN A 404 2.66 8.24 -7.23
N GLN A 405 3.05 9.18 -8.10
CA GLN A 405 4.18 10.08 -7.82
C GLN A 405 3.96 10.90 -6.55
N ALA A 406 2.78 11.53 -6.42
CA ALA A 406 2.43 12.29 -5.22
C ALA A 406 2.33 11.39 -3.98
N ARG A 407 1.75 10.18 -4.13
CA ARG A 407 1.61 9.21 -3.05
C ARG A 407 2.96 8.73 -2.53
N GLU A 408 3.91 8.42 -3.40
CA GLU A 408 5.26 7.99 -3.00
C GLU A 408 6.00 9.06 -2.20
N LEU A 409 5.90 10.33 -2.61
CA LEU A 409 6.45 11.45 -1.86
C LEU A 409 5.84 11.56 -0.47
N GLY A 410 4.52 11.45 -0.36
CA GLY A 410 3.82 11.50 0.92
C GLY A 410 4.19 10.33 1.85
N VAL A 411 4.30 9.11 1.31
CA VAL A 411 4.77 7.94 2.07
C VAL A 411 6.20 8.16 2.55
N ALA A 412 7.11 8.58 1.68
CA ALA A 412 8.50 8.87 2.04
C ALA A 412 8.58 9.88 3.20
N TRP A 413 7.89 11.01 3.07
CA TRP A 413 7.84 12.02 4.12
C TRP A 413 7.29 11.46 5.44
N SER A 414 6.21 10.67 5.39
CA SER A 414 5.54 10.16 6.59
C SER A 414 6.41 9.22 7.41
N VAL A 415 7.33 8.49 6.78
CA VAL A 415 8.28 7.60 7.45
C VAL A 415 9.66 8.24 7.68
N GLY A 416 9.82 9.52 7.33
CA GLY A 416 11.05 10.29 7.58
C GLY A 416 12.13 10.13 6.51
N LEU A 417 11.78 9.67 5.31
CA LEU A 417 12.69 9.54 4.18
C LEU A 417 12.72 10.82 3.32
N PRO A 418 13.82 11.10 2.62
CA PRO A 418 13.94 12.25 1.73
C PRO A 418 13.11 12.06 0.44
N PRO A 419 12.80 13.15 -0.30
CA PRO A 419 12.01 13.09 -1.53
C PRO A 419 12.63 12.25 -2.65
N GLU A 420 13.96 12.06 -2.65
CA GLU A 420 14.71 11.25 -3.61
C GLU A 420 14.81 9.77 -3.19
N SER A 421 14.12 9.37 -2.12
CA SER A 421 14.25 8.02 -1.55
C SER A 421 13.86 6.91 -2.53
N ASN A 422 12.91 7.15 -3.43
CA ASN A 422 12.51 6.14 -4.41
C ASN A 422 13.61 5.86 -5.44
N GLU A 423 14.26 6.90 -5.96
CA GLU A 423 15.39 6.78 -6.89
C GLU A 423 16.59 6.10 -6.23
N GLN A 424 16.87 6.46 -4.97
CA GLN A 424 17.92 5.83 -4.17
C GLN A 424 17.58 4.36 -3.87
N LEU A 425 16.33 4.05 -3.57
CA LEU A 425 15.84 2.68 -3.35
C LEU A 425 16.06 1.81 -4.60
N ILE A 426 15.64 2.30 -5.76
CA ILE A 426 15.86 1.61 -7.05
C ILE A 426 17.34 1.35 -7.28
N ALA A 427 18.20 2.35 -7.05
CA ALA A 427 19.64 2.22 -7.22
C ALA A 427 20.25 1.16 -6.29
N ARG A 428 19.83 1.14 -5.01
CA ARG A 428 20.31 0.16 -4.03
C ARG A 428 19.81 -1.26 -4.32
N LEU A 429 18.55 -1.43 -4.68
CA LEU A 429 17.99 -2.75 -5.01
C LEU A 429 18.70 -3.39 -6.22
N ARG A 430 19.11 -2.58 -7.21
CA ARG A 430 19.95 -3.07 -8.32
C ARG A 430 21.29 -3.64 -7.85
N GLN A 431 21.83 -3.20 -6.72
CA GLN A 431 23.11 -3.63 -6.16
C GLN A 431 23.01 -4.89 -5.29
N VAL A 432 21.82 -5.31 -4.87
CA VAL A 432 21.64 -6.52 -4.05
C VAL A 432 22.21 -7.74 -4.78
N THR A 433 23.00 -8.54 -4.08
CA THR A 433 23.69 -9.72 -4.63
C THR A 433 22.97 -11.03 -4.26
N ALA A 434 23.24 -12.09 -5.01
CA ALA A 434 22.74 -13.44 -4.70
C ALA A 434 23.19 -13.92 -3.30
N ALA A 435 24.41 -13.58 -2.90
CA ALA A 435 24.93 -13.92 -1.57
C ALA A 435 24.16 -13.20 -0.44
N GLN A 436 23.77 -11.94 -0.63
CA GLN A 436 22.93 -11.21 0.34
C GLN A 436 21.54 -11.83 0.45
N VAL A 437 20.89 -12.20 -0.67
CA VAL A 437 19.59 -12.90 -0.66
C VAL A 437 19.68 -14.23 0.08
N GLN A 438 20.74 -15.01 -0.15
CA GLN A 438 20.98 -16.26 0.58
C GLN A 438 21.22 -16.02 2.08
N ALA A 439 21.99 -14.99 2.43
CA ALA A 439 22.33 -14.66 3.81
C ALA A 439 21.06 -14.30 4.62
N VAL A 440 20.18 -13.47 4.08
CA VAL A 440 18.91 -13.11 4.78
C VAL A 440 17.96 -14.31 4.88
N ALA A 441 17.94 -15.21 3.89
CA ALA A 441 17.15 -16.44 3.95
C ALA A 441 17.64 -17.38 5.07
N ARG A 442 18.92 -17.35 5.43
CA ARG A 442 19.46 -18.08 6.59
C ARG A 442 19.19 -17.38 7.92
N LYS A 443 19.14 -16.04 7.93
CA LYS A 443 19.17 -15.25 9.16
C LYS A 443 17.78 -15.05 9.79
N TYR A 444 16.74 -14.83 9.00
CA TYR A 444 15.47 -14.28 9.49
C TYR A 444 14.28 -15.26 9.53
N PHE A 445 14.47 -16.53 9.17
CA PHE A 445 13.37 -17.48 9.02
C PHE A 445 13.39 -18.61 10.08
N GLY A 446 13.93 -18.29 11.25
CA GLY A 446 13.91 -19.15 12.43
C GLY A 446 12.57 -19.08 13.18
N ASP A 447 12.40 -19.99 14.15
CA ASP A 447 11.19 -20.06 14.99
C ASP A 447 11.06 -18.87 15.95
N ASP A 448 12.16 -18.23 16.32
CA ASP A 448 12.17 -17.06 17.21
C ASP A 448 11.60 -15.79 16.54
N GLU A 449 11.46 -15.78 15.21
CA GLU A 449 10.85 -14.66 14.47
C GLU A 449 9.45 -15.01 13.95
N LEU A 450 9.03 -16.28 14.04
CA LEU A 450 7.85 -16.81 13.35
C LEU A 450 6.58 -16.75 14.20
N THR A 451 5.53 -16.20 13.59
CA THR A 451 4.14 -16.41 14.01
C THR A 451 3.36 -17.07 12.89
N VAL A 452 2.70 -18.17 13.19
CA VAL A 452 1.86 -18.93 12.25
C VAL A 452 0.40 -18.70 12.59
N ALA A 453 -0.41 -18.38 11.59
CA ALA A 453 -1.86 -18.28 11.70
C ALA A 453 -2.53 -19.22 10.69
N ILE A 454 -3.51 -19.99 11.14
CA ILE A 454 -4.24 -20.95 10.32
C ILE A 454 -5.73 -20.68 10.42
N LEU A 455 -6.38 -20.48 9.28
CA LEU A 455 -7.84 -20.47 9.16
C LEU A 455 -8.34 -21.90 9.05
N ARG A 456 -9.18 -22.30 10.03
CA ARG A 456 -9.89 -23.59 10.04
C ARG A 456 -11.33 -23.37 9.55
N PRO A 457 -11.68 -23.80 8.35
CA PRO A 457 -13.02 -23.63 7.81
C PRO A 457 -14.10 -24.20 8.72
N GLN A 458 -15.14 -23.43 8.92
CA GLN A 458 -16.40 -23.87 9.48
C GLN A 458 -17.47 -23.88 8.38
N PRO A 459 -18.54 -24.67 8.49
CA PRO A 459 -19.61 -24.65 7.53
C PRO A 459 -20.11 -23.21 7.28
N LEU A 460 -20.32 -22.87 6.02
CA LEU A 460 -21.01 -21.63 5.67
C LEU A 460 -22.44 -21.76 6.22
N SER A 461 -22.82 -20.87 7.14
CA SER A 461 -24.23 -20.79 7.56
C SER A 461 -25.07 -20.46 6.34
N ALA A 462 -26.25 -21.06 6.22
CA ALA A 462 -27.21 -20.75 5.16
C ALA A 462 -27.34 -19.22 5.06
N ALA A 463 -27.20 -18.70 3.84
CA ALA A 463 -26.96 -17.32 3.44
C ALA A 463 -27.30 -16.24 4.49
N PRO A 464 -26.39 -15.30 4.78
CA PRO A 464 -26.73 -14.15 5.60
C PRO A 464 -27.93 -13.44 4.94
N GLN A 465 -28.94 -13.09 5.73
CA GLN A 465 -29.99 -12.22 5.23
C GLN A 465 -29.34 -10.94 4.68
N PRO A 466 -29.74 -10.45 3.48
CA PRO A 466 -29.15 -9.25 2.92
C PRO A 466 -29.31 -8.11 3.93
N ARG A 467 -28.18 -7.65 4.50
CA ARG A 467 -28.15 -6.48 5.36
C ARG A 467 -28.57 -5.27 4.52
N ARG A 468 -29.49 -4.45 5.04
CA ARG A 468 -29.89 -3.22 4.36
C ARG A 468 -28.64 -2.37 4.10
N ALA A 469 -28.43 -1.99 2.84
CA ALA A 469 -27.39 -1.03 2.48
C ALA A 469 -27.60 0.26 3.29
N VAL A 470 -26.57 0.67 4.03
CA VAL A 470 -26.57 1.98 4.70
C VAL A 470 -26.33 3.03 3.60
N PRO A 471 -27.26 3.99 3.38
CA PRO A 471 -27.04 5.04 2.41
C PRO A 471 -25.87 5.92 2.87
N GLY A 472 -24.80 5.98 2.10
CA GLY A 472 -23.65 6.81 2.39
C GLY A 472 -22.26 6.14 2.24
N ALA A 473 -22.18 4.82 2.13
CA ALA A 473 -20.91 4.13 1.87
C ALA A 473 -20.53 4.25 0.38
N ARG A 474 -20.01 5.41 -0.01
CA ARG A 474 -19.25 5.61 -1.24
C ARG A 474 -17.95 6.29 -0.86
N HIS A 475 -16.91 5.49 -0.78
CA HIS A 475 -15.51 5.95 -0.77
C HIS A 475 -14.75 5.23 -1.88
#